data_001512ae8dd93a5d28bf53f5e5a9659b
#
_entry.id   001512ae8dd93a5d28bf53f5e5a9659b
#
_cell.length_a   1.000
_cell.length_b   1.000
_cell.length_c   1.000
_cell.angle_alpha   90.00
_cell.angle_beta   90.00
_cell.angle_gamma   90.00
#
_symmetry.space_group_name_H-M   'P 1'
#
loop_
_entity.id
_entity.type
_entity.pdbx_description
1 polymer ?
#
loop_
_entity_poly.entity_id
_entity_poly.type
_entity_poly.pdbx_seq_one_letter_code
_entity_poly.pdbx_strand_id
1 'polypeptide(L)'
;MRLINKFYSQHIDFLIKEYEAALKGVEVAGVLLHSGSIVTYFGDDRVIDFNAYSHYLRWIPINKPDQFVLYIPGEKPKYFQVIPSDYWYDQKFECGDWIYSNVNVVPIKTVDEIKSYLKNDDLAYLGPNPTLAEKFNISTNHINPLEILNYLNFNRAYK
;
A
#
# COMPACT_ATOMS: atom_id res chain seq x y z
N MET A 1 2.22 19.87 14.93
CA MET A 1 3.09 18.70 14.69
C MET A 1 2.88 17.56 15.69
N ARG A 2 2.99 17.80 17.02
CA ARG A 2 2.76 16.76 18.03
C ARG A 2 1.36 16.14 17.97
N LEU A 3 0.35 16.93 17.66
CA LEU A 3 -1.05 16.48 17.60
C LEU A 3 -1.28 15.56 16.41
N ILE A 4 -0.78 15.92 15.23
CA ILE A 4 -0.88 15.11 14.00
C ILE A 4 -0.19 13.76 14.22
N ASN A 5 1.01 13.76 14.79
CA ASN A 5 1.74 12.53 15.07
C ASN A 5 0.96 11.61 16.02
N LYS A 6 0.36 12.17 17.07
CA LYS A 6 -0.46 11.40 17.99
C LYS A 6 -1.67 10.75 17.32
N PHE A 7 -2.41 11.52 16.53
CA PHE A 7 -3.60 11.00 15.84
C PHE A 7 -3.23 9.97 14.78
N TYR A 8 -2.15 10.20 14.04
CA TYR A 8 -1.70 9.25 13.03
C TYR A 8 -1.20 7.95 13.68
N SER A 9 -0.48 8.04 14.78
CA SER A 9 -0.04 6.86 15.54
C SER A 9 -1.24 6.02 16.01
N GLN A 10 -2.26 6.67 16.56
CA GLN A 10 -3.48 5.99 16.97
C GLN A 10 -4.22 5.37 15.78
N HIS A 11 -4.23 6.05 14.65
CA HIS A 11 -4.84 5.54 13.42
C HIS A 11 -4.09 4.32 12.89
N ILE A 12 -2.76 4.34 12.90
CA ILE A 12 -1.94 3.19 12.48
C ILE A 12 -2.17 2.00 13.41
N ASP A 13 -2.20 2.21 14.72
CA ASP A 13 -2.50 1.15 15.69
C ASP A 13 -3.89 0.53 15.43
N PHE A 14 -4.85 1.36 15.09
CA PHE A 14 -6.19 0.92 14.72
C PHE A 14 -6.17 0.07 13.45
N LEU A 15 -5.46 0.52 12.39
CA LEU A 15 -5.33 -0.23 11.14
C LEU A 15 -4.64 -1.57 11.35
N ILE A 16 -3.60 -1.61 12.16
CA ILE A 16 -2.88 -2.85 12.50
C ILE A 16 -3.85 -3.87 13.09
N LYS A 17 -4.66 -3.48 14.06
CA LYS A 17 -5.66 -4.38 14.67
C LYS A 17 -6.71 -4.85 13.67
N GLU A 18 -7.18 -3.93 12.83
CA GLU A 18 -8.19 -4.23 11.82
C GLU A 18 -7.66 -5.23 10.79
N TYR A 19 -6.43 -5.03 10.32
CA TYR A 19 -5.80 -5.93 9.34
C TYR A 19 -5.42 -7.26 9.96
N GLU A 20 -4.94 -7.29 11.20
CA GLU A 20 -4.70 -8.57 11.90
C GLU A 20 -5.98 -9.41 11.97
N ALA A 21 -7.10 -8.79 12.30
CA ALA A 21 -8.38 -9.48 12.33
C ALA A 21 -8.83 -9.92 10.94
N ALA A 22 -8.67 -9.08 9.92
CA ALA A 22 -9.03 -9.42 8.55
C ALA A 22 -8.21 -10.59 7.98
N LEU A 23 -6.94 -10.70 8.37
CA LEU A 23 -6.03 -11.74 7.87
C LEU A 23 -6.21 -13.08 8.59
N LYS A 24 -6.83 -13.11 9.76
CA LYS A 24 -7.02 -14.36 10.52
C LYS A 24 -7.82 -15.44 9.80
N GLY A 25 -8.77 -15.04 8.96
CA GLY A 25 -9.61 -15.96 8.19
C GLY A 25 -9.03 -16.36 6.84
N VAL A 26 -7.85 -15.86 6.49
CA VAL A 26 -7.20 -16.09 5.20
C VAL A 26 -5.80 -16.63 5.44
N GLU A 27 -5.41 -17.65 4.70
CA GLU A 27 -4.08 -18.29 4.85
C GLU A 27 -3.00 -17.46 4.16
N VAL A 28 -2.74 -16.25 4.67
CA VAL A 28 -1.68 -15.38 4.18
C VAL A 28 -0.85 -14.83 5.33
N ALA A 29 0.43 -14.61 5.07
CA ALA A 29 1.37 -14.09 6.05
C ALA A 29 1.27 -12.57 6.23
N GLY A 30 0.76 -11.86 5.22
CA GLY A 30 0.64 -10.42 5.24
C GLY A 30 -0.07 -9.88 4.01
N VAL A 31 -0.01 -8.57 3.83
CA VAL A 31 -0.69 -7.87 2.73
C VAL A 31 0.22 -6.82 2.10
N LEU A 32 0.20 -6.79 0.77
CA LEU A 32 0.82 -5.74 -0.04
C LEU A 32 -0.29 -4.85 -0.60
N LEU A 33 -0.29 -3.58 -0.21
CA LEU A 33 -1.23 -2.59 -0.71
C LEU A 33 -0.55 -1.73 -1.78
N HIS A 34 -1.24 -1.48 -2.85
CA HIS A 34 -0.74 -0.71 -3.99
C HIS A 34 -1.61 0.53 -4.22
N SER A 35 -0.98 1.68 -4.42
CA SER A 35 -1.70 2.92 -4.71
C SER A 35 -2.36 2.91 -6.09
N GLY A 36 -1.80 2.18 -7.03
CA GLY A 36 -2.23 2.13 -8.41
C GLY A 36 -1.19 2.70 -9.36
N SER A 37 -1.41 2.52 -10.65
CA SER A 37 -0.53 3.01 -11.72
C SER A 37 -1.25 4.06 -12.55
N ILE A 38 -0.47 4.92 -13.21
CA ILE A 38 -1.02 5.89 -14.16
C ILE A 38 -1.62 5.14 -15.34
N VAL A 39 -2.86 5.50 -15.70
CA VAL A 39 -3.58 4.91 -16.84
C VAL A 39 -3.85 6.03 -17.86
N THR A 40 -3.58 5.74 -19.13
CA THR A 40 -3.92 6.64 -20.24
C THR A 40 -5.26 6.23 -20.86
N TYR A 41 -5.95 7.20 -21.46
CA TYR A 41 -7.13 6.89 -22.25
C TYR A 41 -6.74 6.04 -23.46
N PHE A 42 -7.57 5.07 -23.81
CA PHE A 42 -7.36 4.20 -24.95
C PHE A 42 -7.26 5.02 -26.25
N GLY A 43 -6.11 4.91 -26.93
CA GLY A 43 -5.86 5.61 -28.20
C GLY A 43 -5.58 7.11 -28.08
N ASP A 44 -5.38 7.62 -26.88
CA ASP A 44 -5.05 9.03 -26.60
C ASP A 44 -3.84 9.13 -25.67
N ASP A 45 -3.06 10.21 -25.84
CA ASP A 45 -1.92 10.52 -24.96
C ASP A 45 -2.37 11.16 -23.64
N ARG A 46 -3.65 11.36 -23.44
CA ARG A 46 -4.19 11.94 -22.22
C ARG A 46 -4.13 10.97 -21.06
N VAL A 47 -3.55 11.44 -19.97
CA VAL A 47 -3.50 10.70 -18.72
C VAL A 47 -4.82 10.90 -17.97
N ILE A 48 -5.40 9.80 -17.49
CA ILE A 48 -6.55 9.86 -16.57
C ILE A 48 -6.07 10.44 -15.25
N ASP A 49 -6.83 11.35 -14.64
CA ASP A 49 -6.51 11.90 -13.33
C ASP A 49 -6.30 10.77 -12.33
N PHE A 50 -5.14 10.76 -11.68
CA PHE A 50 -4.78 9.71 -10.77
C PHE A 50 -5.44 9.90 -9.40
N ASN A 51 -6.12 8.85 -8.95
CA ASN A 51 -6.62 8.73 -7.59
C ASN A 51 -6.11 7.43 -6.99
N ALA A 52 -5.36 7.54 -5.91
CA ALA A 52 -4.80 6.39 -5.25
C ALA A 52 -5.89 5.48 -4.66
N TYR A 53 -5.59 4.20 -4.63
CA TYR A 53 -6.49 3.18 -4.10
C TYR A 53 -6.85 3.45 -2.63
N SER A 54 -8.13 3.39 -2.29
CA SER A 54 -8.64 3.87 -1.02
C SER A 54 -8.05 3.14 0.20
N HIS A 55 -7.83 1.83 0.13
CA HIS A 55 -7.23 1.07 1.22
C HIS A 55 -5.76 1.43 1.45
N TYR A 56 -5.02 1.73 0.38
CA TYR A 56 -3.66 2.26 0.50
C TYR A 56 -3.66 3.63 1.19
N LEU A 57 -4.56 4.55 0.79
CA LEU A 57 -4.64 5.90 1.35
C LEU A 57 -4.93 5.93 2.86
N ARG A 58 -5.56 4.90 3.38
CA ARG A 58 -5.78 4.79 4.83
C ARG A 58 -4.47 4.62 5.59
N TRP A 59 -3.48 3.96 4.98
CA TRP A 59 -2.16 3.80 5.58
C TRP A 59 -1.28 5.02 5.32
N ILE A 60 -1.21 5.44 4.07
CA ILE A 60 -0.33 6.54 3.62
C ILE A 60 -1.17 7.55 2.84
N PRO A 61 -1.50 8.70 3.42
CA PRO A 61 -2.34 9.70 2.76
C PRO A 61 -1.55 10.53 1.73
N ILE A 62 -0.86 9.84 0.82
CA ILE A 62 -0.10 10.45 -0.28
C ILE A 62 -0.66 9.94 -1.59
N ASN A 63 -1.31 10.84 -2.35
CA ASN A 63 -1.95 10.49 -3.62
C ASN A 63 -0.92 10.47 -4.76
N LYS A 64 -0.11 9.43 -4.82
CA LYS A 64 0.92 9.22 -5.84
C LYS A 64 0.83 7.82 -6.43
N PRO A 65 1.10 7.66 -7.76
CA PRO A 65 1.11 6.34 -8.38
C PRO A 65 2.32 5.52 -7.95
N ASP A 66 2.21 4.21 -8.11
CA ASP A 66 3.27 3.23 -7.91
C ASP A 66 3.91 3.28 -6.52
N GLN A 67 3.10 3.53 -5.51
CA GLN A 67 3.49 3.47 -4.11
C GLN A 67 2.92 2.20 -3.46
N PHE A 68 3.61 1.67 -2.46
CA PHE A 68 3.21 0.41 -1.84
C PHE A 68 3.33 0.47 -0.33
N VAL A 69 2.46 -0.28 0.34
CA VAL A 69 2.58 -0.56 1.78
C VAL A 69 2.62 -2.07 1.96
N LEU A 70 3.63 -2.56 2.65
CA LEU A 70 3.72 -3.96 3.07
C LEU A 70 3.47 -4.05 4.55
N TYR A 71 2.44 -4.80 4.94
CA TYR A 71 2.14 -5.08 6.33
C TYR A 71 2.16 -6.59 6.59
N ILE A 72 3.01 -6.99 7.52
CA ILE A 72 3.10 -8.35 8.04
C ILE A 72 2.81 -8.29 9.54
N PRO A 73 1.81 -9.04 10.06
CA PRO A 73 1.51 -9.04 11.48
C PRO A 73 2.75 -9.29 12.34
N GLY A 74 2.92 -8.46 13.36
CA GLY A 74 4.09 -8.48 14.23
C GLY A 74 5.26 -7.63 13.76
N GLU A 75 5.22 -7.10 12.55
CA GLU A 75 6.26 -6.22 12.01
C GLU A 75 5.73 -4.79 11.83
N LYS A 76 6.62 -3.82 11.87
CA LYS A 76 6.28 -2.43 11.57
C LYS A 76 5.94 -2.31 10.08
N PRO A 77 4.87 -1.62 9.69
CA PRO A 77 4.53 -1.44 8.27
C PRO A 77 5.67 -0.80 7.50
N LYS A 78 5.89 -1.23 6.26
CA LYS A 78 6.88 -0.65 5.34
C LYS A 78 6.16 0.14 4.25
N TYR A 79 6.60 1.35 4.04
CA TYR A 79 6.13 2.20 2.95
C TYR A 79 7.20 2.31 1.88
N PHE A 80 6.93 1.78 0.69
CA PHE A 80 7.85 1.84 -0.45
C PHE A 80 7.55 3.08 -1.28
N GLN A 81 8.49 4.01 -1.29
CA GLN A 81 8.46 5.17 -2.18
C GLN A 81 9.21 4.86 -3.45
N VAL A 82 8.49 4.70 -4.55
CA VAL A 82 9.11 4.50 -5.86
C VAL A 82 9.49 5.88 -6.43
N ILE A 83 10.78 6.15 -6.49
CA ILE A 83 11.34 7.41 -7.00
C ILE A 83 12.23 7.08 -8.20
N PRO A 84 11.70 7.19 -9.44
CA PRO A 84 12.50 6.89 -10.63
C PRO A 84 13.71 7.81 -10.76
N SER A 85 14.84 7.25 -11.15
CA SER A 85 16.11 8.00 -11.29
C SER A 85 16.13 8.99 -12.45
N ASP A 86 15.18 8.87 -13.39
CA ASP A 86 15.12 9.71 -14.61
C ASP A 86 14.45 11.07 -14.38
N TYR A 87 14.00 11.35 -13.17
CA TYR A 87 13.43 12.64 -12.86
C TYR A 87 14.53 13.64 -12.56
N TRP A 88 14.71 14.57 -13.48
CA TRP A 88 15.64 15.70 -13.40
C TRP A 88 15.30 16.67 -12.26
N TYR A 89 14.13 16.51 -11.65
CA TYR A 89 13.68 17.32 -10.53
C TYR A 89 13.70 16.45 -9.28
N ASP A 90 14.28 17.00 -8.24
CA ASP A 90 14.31 16.42 -6.89
C ASP A 90 12.86 16.22 -6.39
N GLN A 91 12.21 15.19 -6.90
CA GLN A 91 10.90 14.79 -6.38
C GLN A 91 11.11 14.01 -5.08
N LYS A 92 11.69 14.69 -4.13
CA LYS A 92 11.61 14.23 -2.76
C LYS A 92 10.15 14.32 -2.36
N PHE A 93 9.51 13.15 -2.29
CA PHE A 93 8.26 13.07 -1.58
C PHE A 93 8.57 13.40 -0.12
N GLU A 94 8.35 14.62 0.28
CA GLU A 94 8.47 14.98 1.67
C GLU A 94 7.34 14.31 2.43
N CYS A 95 7.66 13.14 3.01
CA CYS A 95 6.82 12.60 4.05
C CYS A 95 7.00 13.45 5.30
N GLY A 96 5.92 13.86 5.92
CA GLY A 96 6.00 14.49 7.23
C GLY A 96 6.66 13.56 8.25
N ASP A 97 7.32 14.13 9.26
CA ASP A 97 7.97 13.36 10.32
C ASP A 97 7.04 12.34 10.99
N TRP A 98 5.75 12.64 11.01
CA TRP A 98 4.72 11.77 11.57
C TRP A 98 4.57 10.44 10.81
N ILE A 99 4.89 10.40 9.49
CA ILE A 99 4.96 9.15 8.72
C ILE A 99 6.20 8.36 9.12
N TYR A 100 7.38 8.97 9.12
CA TYR A 100 8.63 8.31 9.49
C TYR A 100 8.61 7.71 10.88
N SER A 101 7.87 8.34 11.80
CA SER A 101 7.77 7.85 13.19
C SER A 101 6.93 6.57 13.30
N ASN A 102 6.03 6.31 12.37
CA ASN A 102 5.03 5.23 12.48
C ASN A 102 5.20 4.10 11.46
N VAL A 103 5.90 4.35 10.36
CA VAL A 103 6.16 3.35 9.34
C VAL A 103 7.62 3.39 8.91
N ASN A 104 8.14 2.26 8.43
CA ASN A 104 9.46 2.20 7.82
C ASN A 104 9.38 2.67 6.38
N VAL A 105 9.90 3.85 6.09
CA VAL A 105 9.92 4.39 4.73
C VAL A 105 11.13 3.84 3.99
N VAL A 106 10.89 3.18 2.86
CA VAL A 106 11.93 2.56 2.04
C VAL A 106 11.89 3.19 0.64
N PRO A 107 12.82 4.09 0.32
CA PRO A 107 12.91 4.63 -1.04
C PRO A 107 13.50 3.58 -1.98
N ILE A 108 12.86 3.38 -3.12
CA ILE A 108 13.31 2.46 -4.17
C ILE A 108 13.22 3.16 -5.53
N LYS A 109 14.03 2.71 -6.49
CA LYS A 109 14.09 3.31 -7.82
C LYS A 109 13.07 2.70 -8.78
N THR A 110 12.81 1.41 -8.66
CA THR A 110 11.91 0.67 -9.53
C THR A 110 10.97 -0.20 -8.71
N VAL A 111 9.78 -0.47 -9.27
CA VAL A 111 8.80 -1.37 -8.67
C VAL A 111 9.35 -2.77 -8.46
N ASP A 112 10.22 -3.23 -9.38
CA ASP A 112 10.81 -4.58 -9.30
C ASP A 112 11.66 -4.80 -8.04
N GLU A 113 12.22 -3.75 -7.46
CA GLU A 113 12.99 -3.85 -6.22
C GLU A 113 12.16 -4.36 -5.03
N ILE A 114 10.85 -4.22 -5.09
CA ILE A 114 9.93 -4.71 -4.05
C ILE A 114 10.06 -6.22 -3.87
N LYS A 115 10.32 -6.96 -4.95
CA LYS A 115 10.44 -8.43 -4.90
C LYS A 115 11.42 -8.92 -3.85
N SER A 116 12.50 -8.20 -3.65
CA SER A 116 13.52 -8.56 -2.65
C SER A 116 13.02 -8.46 -1.21
N TYR A 117 11.98 -7.66 -0.98
CA TYR A 117 11.38 -7.46 0.34
C TYR A 117 10.22 -8.41 0.63
N LEU A 118 9.64 -9.02 -0.42
CA LEU A 118 8.46 -9.88 -0.25
C LEU A 118 8.80 -11.24 0.34
N LYS A 119 10.09 -11.63 0.34
CA LYS A 119 10.53 -12.96 0.76
C LYS A 119 9.64 -14.02 0.07
N ASN A 120 9.66 -15.25 0.48
CA ASN A 120 8.77 -16.29 -0.09
C ASN A 120 7.47 -16.45 0.72
N ASP A 121 7.00 -15.37 1.33
CA ASP A 121 5.79 -15.39 2.13
C ASP A 121 4.54 -15.35 1.25
N ASP A 122 3.52 -16.09 1.65
CA ASP A 122 2.21 -15.99 1.03
C ASP A 122 1.56 -14.67 1.41
N LEU A 123 1.46 -13.77 0.45
CA LEU A 123 0.90 -12.45 0.65
C LEU A 123 -0.43 -12.28 -0.08
N ALA A 124 -1.32 -11.49 0.48
CA ALA A 124 -2.46 -10.95 -0.25
C ALA A 124 -2.07 -9.63 -0.92
N TYR A 125 -2.66 -9.35 -2.05
CA TYR A 125 -2.52 -8.08 -2.74
C TYR A 125 -3.84 -7.33 -2.71
N LEU A 126 -3.81 -6.06 -2.32
CA LEU A 126 -4.94 -5.15 -2.41
C LEU A 126 -4.56 -3.95 -3.29
N GLY A 127 -5.22 -3.84 -4.42
CA GLY A 127 -4.93 -2.74 -5.34
C GLY A 127 -5.60 -2.91 -6.70
N PRO A 128 -5.48 -1.89 -7.56
CA PRO A 128 -6.17 -1.86 -8.84
C PRO A 128 -5.42 -2.53 -9.99
N ASN A 129 -4.23 -3.12 -9.75
CA ASN A 129 -3.42 -3.73 -10.81
C ASN A 129 -3.11 -5.22 -10.54
N PRO A 130 -4.06 -6.13 -10.85
CA PRO A 130 -3.86 -7.56 -10.65
C PRO A 130 -2.66 -8.14 -11.42
N THR A 131 -2.38 -7.61 -12.60
CA THR A 131 -1.25 -8.06 -13.43
C THR A 131 0.09 -7.87 -12.72
N LEU A 132 0.24 -6.77 -12.00
CA LEU A 132 1.44 -6.51 -11.21
C LEU A 132 1.57 -7.51 -10.06
N ALA A 133 0.46 -7.86 -9.42
CA ALA A 133 0.44 -8.86 -8.36
C ALA A 133 0.91 -10.23 -8.87
N GLU A 134 0.50 -10.61 -10.07
CA GLU A 134 0.97 -11.85 -10.70
C GLU A 134 2.48 -11.83 -10.96
N LYS A 135 3.03 -10.68 -11.36
CA LYS A 135 4.49 -10.51 -11.52
C LYS A 135 5.26 -10.69 -10.21
N PHE A 136 4.63 -10.39 -9.08
CA PHE A 136 5.20 -10.61 -7.75
C PHE A 136 4.97 -12.04 -7.24
N ASN A 137 4.47 -12.96 -8.05
CA ASN A 137 4.17 -14.33 -7.70
C ASN A 137 3.09 -14.47 -6.61
N ILE A 138 2.19 -13.50 -6.51
CA ILE A 138 1.04 -13.58 -5.62
C ILE A 138 -0.02 -14.48 -6.26
N SER A 139 -0.51 -15.45 -5.51
CA SER A 139 -1.55 -16.37 -5.98
C SER A 139 -2.81 -15.61 -6.38
N THR A 140 -3.44 -16.03 -7.49
CA THR A 140 -4.69 -15.43 -7.98
C THR A 140 -5.78 -15.39 -6.91
N ASN A 141 -5.84 -16.39 -6.04
CA ASN A 141 -6.81 -16.44 -4.94
C ASN A 141 -6.56 -15.38 -3.86
N HIS A 142 -5.36 -14.82 -3.82
CA HIS A 142 -4.94 -13.81 -2.85
C HIS A 142 -4.88 -12.40 -3.45
N ILE A 143 -5.30 -12.23 -4.72
CA ILE A 143 -5.41 -10.92 -5.36
C ILE A 143 -6.79 -10.36 -5.08
N ASN A 144 -6.86 -9.25 -4.34
CA ASN A 144 -8.11 -8.62 -3.90
C ASN A 144 -9.11 -9.63 -3.31
N PRO A 145 -8.69 -10.45 -2.32
CA PRO A 145 -9.58 -11.49 -1.78
C PRO A 145 -10.79 -10.87 -1.10
N LEU A 146 -11.98 -11.38 -1.46
CA LEU A 146 -13.25 -10.84 -0.99
C LEU A 146 -13.38 -10.91 0.54
N GLU A 147 -12.85 -11.92 1.17
CA GLU A 147 -12.89 -12.09 2.63
C GLU A 147 -12.24 -10.91 3.34
N ILE A 148 -11.09 -10.48 2.86
CA ILE A 148 -10.37 -9.33 3.42
C ILE A 148 -11.12 -8.04 3.11
N LEU A 149 -11.51 -7.84 1.85
CA LEU A 149 -12.19 -6.62 1.41
C LEU A 149 -13.55 -6.44 2.11
N ASN A 150 -14.32 -7.51 2.24
CA ASN A 150 -15.61 -7.46 2.92
C ASN A 150 -15.44 -7.12 4.40
N TYR A 151 -14.46 -7.69 5.07
CA TYR A 151 -14.16 -7.37 6.47
C TYR A 151 -13.81 -5.88 6.63
N LEU A 152 -12.89 -5.37 5.81
CA LEU A 152 -12.44 -3.99 5.87
C LEU A 152 -13.57 -2.99 5.54
N ASN A 153 -14.38 -3.30 4.54
CA ASN A 153 -15.49 -2.45 4.11
C ASN A 153 -16.64 -2.45 5.13
N PHE A 154 -16.95 -3.60 5.71
CA PHE A 154 -17.96 -3.71 6.76
C PHE A 154 -17.61 -2.83 7.96
N ASN A 155 -16.39 -2.90 8.43
CA ASN A 155 -15.94 -2.08 9.55
C ASN A 155 -15.92 -0.58 9.24
N ARG A 156 -15.81 -0.18 7.97
CA ARG A 156 -15.92 1.22 7.56
C ARG A 156 -17.34 1.74 7.58
N ALA A 157 -18.31 0.88 7.31
CA ALA A 157 -19.72 1.28 7.21
C ALA A 157 -20.35 1.63 8.57
N TYR A 158 -19.76 1.14 9.65
CA TYR A 158 -20.28 1.31 11.02
C TYR A 158 -19.52 2.35 11.86
N LYS A 159 -18.72 3.21 11.24
CA LYS A 159 -17.96 4.26 11.94
C LYS A 159 -18.39 5.66 11.56
#